data_a7c1770d406d986e6fcb532c77f9522b
#
_entry.id   a7c1770d406d986e6fcb532c77f9522b
#
_cell.length_a   1.000
_cell.length_b   1.000
_cell.length_c   1.000
_cell.angle_alpha   90.00
_cell.angle_beta   90.00
_cell.angle_gamma   90.00
#
_symmetry.space_group_name_H-M   'P 1'
#
loop_
_entity.id
_entity.type
_entity.pdbx_description
1 polymer ?
#
loop_
_entity_poly.entity_id
_entity_poly.type
_entity_poly.pdbx_seq_one_letter_code
_entity_poly.pdbx_strand_id
1 'polypeptide(L)'
;KLVLFDGNAIIDDGMPTYHGIPLFPNGIWQANGLTFDAKLRAFMNSLFLSKNLHENPEYSTDNFLEFRLGREVVDYMAEPYYPDNVYGSMELMPVKLFDDNLVTIFGRAHIGKNKKEQLLRFADGSGQEYTFKGGLTTLIKSLAQHSEGHLYVNQKVKSLSSVAEDLLLIELNGRESMRAGSVLVTTNPQESLSFLEGLTSEVAIPKAESTSVGTVFFKINKTAVKNPPEGQGFVIPRKSSYHTTKVVVLNNKWPLLEQAEHYYVLVEFGRRLEETLIELADALVMEIIKNEVKEILTLAEEPLQVIFYRWEKAVPHFSLQQRQEMLDDDYPVDREYAKRGVFVGGNGMTGYGMENAIIEGKRLADEAIRYMKEMEKNNSPN
;
A
#
# COMPACT_ATOMS: atom_id res chain seq x y z
N LYS A 1 -8.81 4.95 15.62
CA LYS A 1 -9.69 4.44 14.57
C LYS A 1 -9.98 5.56 13.57
N LEU A 2 -9.93 5.25 12.27
CA LEU A 2 -10.48 6.08 11.21
C LEU A 2 -11.99 5.82 11.13
N VAL A 3 -12.76 6.82 10.73
CA VAL A 3 -14.20 6.70 10.53
C VAL A 3 -14.58 7.02 9.08
N LEU A 4 -15.68 6.46 8.60
CA LEU A 4 -16.17 6.71 7.26
C LEU A 4 -16.82 8.10 7.19
N PHE A 5 -16.45 8.87 6.15
CA PHE A 5 -17.14 10.10 5.77
C PHE A 5 -17.71 9.93 4.36
N ASP A 6 -19.01 9.86 4.23
CA ASP A 6 -19.69 9.54 2.97
C ASP A 6 -19.87 10.74 2.01
N GLY A 7 -19.30 11.88 2.37
CA GLY A 7 -19.45 13.13 1.67
C GLY A 7 -20.50 14.06 2.27
N ASN A 8 -21.36 13.58 3.17
CA ASN A 8 -22.40 14.35 3.84
C ASN A 8 -22.31 14.24 5.36
N ALA A 9 -21.99 13.08 5.90
CA ALA A 9 -21.98 12.82 7.32
C ALA A 9 -20.85 11.87 7.74
N ILE A 10 -20.44 11.97 8.99
CA ILE A 10 -19.55 11.01 9.64
C ILE A 10 -20.38 9.78 10.01
N ILE A 11 -19.90 8.60 9.61
CA ILE A 11 -20.55 7.31 9.92
C ILE A 11 -19.64 6.53 10.85
N ASP A 12 -19.98 6.54 12.14
CA ASP A 12 -19.38 5.68 13.15
C ASP A 12 -20.50 5.02 13.94
N ASP A 13 -20.74 3.75 13.65
CA ASP A 13 -21.81 2.97 14.30
C ASP A 13 -21.37 2.43 15.67
N GLY A 14 -20.16 2.75 16.13
CA GLY A 14 -19.58 2.25 17.39
C GLY A 14 -19.36 0.74 17.44
N MET A 15 -19.50 0.06 16.30
CA MET A 15 -19.39 -1.40 16.22
C MET A 15 -17.95 -1.86 16.01
N PRO A 16 -17.60 -3.08 16.44
CA PRO A 16 -16.34 -3.71 16.07
C PRO A 16 -16.29 -3.97 14.55
N THR A 17 -15.34 -3.32 13.87
CA THR A 17 -15.09 -3.45 12.44
C THR A 17 -13.65 -3.91 12.21
N TYR A 18 -13.38 -4.52 11.06
CA TYR A 18 -12.05 -4.74 10.53
C TYR A 18 -11.93 -3.99 9.20
N HIS A 19 -11.07 -2.99 9.15
CA HIS A 19 -10.98 -2.06 8.02
C HIS A 19 -12.37 -1.59 7.55
N GLY A 20 -13.17 -1.09 8.51
CA GLY A 20 -14.52 -0.59 8.27
C GLY A 20 -15.59 -1.65 8.07
N ILE A 21 -15.25 -2.91 7.82
CA ILE A 21 -16.19 -4.01 7.62
C ILE A 21 -16.65 -4.56 8.98
N PRO A 22 -17.96 -4.63 9.27
CA PRO A 22 -18.46 -5.19 10.51
C PRO A 22 -18.00 -6.64 10.73
N LEU A 23 -17.42 -6.92 11.90
CA LEU A 23 -16.93 -8.25 12.26
C LEU A 23 -18.04 -9.27 12.54
N PHE A 24 -19.25 -8.80 12.79
CA PHE A 24 -20.39 -9.65 13.17
C PHE A 24 -21.60 -9.37 12.29
N PRO A 25 -22.42 -10.41 11.99
CA PRO A 25 -23.63 -10.26 11.18
C PRO A 25 -24.60 -9.18 11.67
N ASN A 26 -24.75 -9.04 13.01
CA ASN A 26 -25.60 -7.99 13.60
C ASN A 26 -25.08 -6.58 13.26
N GLY A 27 -23.76 -6.42 13.13
CA GLY A 27 -23.15 -5.16 12.74
C GLY A 27 -23.55 -4.72 11.33
N ILE A 28 -23.63 -5.65 10.40
CA ILE A 28 -24.08 -5.36 9.02
C ILE A 28 -25.52 -4.82 9.04
N TRP A 29 -26.39 -5.39 9.90
CA TRP A 29 -27.79 -4.94 10.03
C TRP A 29 -27.90 -3.52 10.60
N GLN A 30 -27.03 -3.17 11.53
CA GLN A 30 -27.00 -1.87 12.19
C GLN A 30 -26.23 -0.81 11.39
N ALA A 31 -25.44 -1.24 10.39
CA ALA A 31 -24.61 -0.32 9.59
C ALA A 31 -25.45 0.77 8.90
N ASN A 32 -25.05 2.03 9.10
CA ASN A 32 -25.66 3.15 8.40
C ASN A 32 -25.11 3.26 6.96
N GLY A 33 -25.91 3.83 6.06
CA GLY A 33 -25.51 4.08 4.66
C GLY A 33 -25.70 2.91 3.71
N LEU A 34 -26.02 1.68 4.18
CA LEU A 34 -26.32 0.54 3.34
C LEU A 34 -27.83 0.41 3.09
N THR A 35 -28.19 -0.02 1.87
CA THR A 35 -29.58 -0.37 1.55
C THR A 35 -30.04 -1.61 2.30
N PHE A 36 -31.36 -1.79 2.42
CA PHE A 36 -31.95 -2.99 3.07
C PHE A 36 -31.52 -4.28 2.37
N ASP A 37 -31.53 -4.28 1.04
CA ASP A 37 -31.19 -5.44 0.23
C ASP A 37 -29.70 -5.82 0.40
N ALA A 38 -28.80 -4.83 0.46
CA ALA A 38 -27.38 -5.05 0.75
C ALA A 38 -27.18 -5.66 2.13
N LYS A 39 -27.86 -5.12 3.17
CA LYS A 39 -27.83 -5.66 4.52
C LYS A 39 -28.32 -7.10 4.60
N LEU A 40 -29.45 -7.40 3.96
CA LEU A 40 -30.01 -8.74 3.92
C LEU A 40 -29.06 -9.72 3.23
N ARG A 41 -28.52 -9.36 2.07
CA ARG A 41 -27.56 -10.18 1.32
C ARG A 41 -26.31 -10.46 2.14
N ALA A 42 -25.67 -9.44 2.70
CA ALA A 42 -24.45 -9.59 3.48
C ALA A 42 -24.68 -10.41 4.76
N PHE A 43 -25.82 -10.20 5.44
CA PHE A 43 -26.20 -10.97 6.61
C PHE A 43 -26.40 -12.44 6.28
N MET A 44 -27.16 -12.77 5.23
CA MET A 44 -27.41 -14.15 4.80
C MET A 44 -26.10 -14.83 4.38
N ASN A 45 -25.26 -14.14 3.61
CA ASN A 45 -23.97 -14.65 3.18
C ASN A 45 -23.04 -14.95 4.37
N SER A 46 -23.04 -14.11 5.38
CA SER A 46 -22.20 -14.31 6.59
C SER A 46 -22.59 -15.55 7.39
N LEU A 47 -23.85 -15.97 7.31
CA LEU A 47 -24.36 -17.14 8.03
C LEU A 47 -24.22 -18.45 7.24
N PHE A 48 -24.43 -18.43 5.94
CA PHE A 48 -24.67 -19.65 5.15
C PHE A 48 -23.60 -19.97 4.10
N LEU A 49 -22.73 -19.02 3.72
CA LEU A 49 -21.72 -19.29 2.69
C LEU A 49 -20.52 -20.05 3.26
N SER A 50 -20.28 -21.24 2.69
CA SER A 50 -19.15 -22.11 3.06
C SER A 50 -18.09 -22.27 1.96
N LYS A 51 -18.26 -21.62 0.80
CA LYS A 51 -17.39 -21.81 -0.35
C LYS A 51 -15.99 -21.21 -0.14
N ASN A 52 -14.93 -21.97 -0.36
CA ASN A 52 -13.54 -21.55 -0.16
C ASN A 52 -12.99 -20.82 -1.41
N LEU A 53 -13.51 -19.64 -1.72
CA LEU A 53 -13.05 -18.87 -2.88
C LEU A 53 -11.60 -18.36 -2.74
N HIS A 54 -11.12 -18.19 -1.51
CA HIS A 54 -9.76 -17.76 -1.24
C HIS A 54 -8.67 -18.80 -1.62
N GLU A 55 -9.08 -20.03 -1.92
CA GLU A 55 -8.20 -21.08 -2.42
C GLU A 55 -8.00 -21.00 -3.94
N ASN A 56 -8.87 -20.27 -4.64
CA ASN A 56 -8.72 -20.05 -6.07
C ASN A 56 -7.87 -18.78 -6.33
N PRO A 57 -6.65 -18.94 -6.86
CA PRO A 57 -5.75 -17.82 -7.12
C PRO A 57 -6.27 -16.85 -8.20
N GLU A 58 -7.23 -17.26 -9.03
CA GLU A 58 -7.87 -16.37 -10.02
C GLU A 58 -8.84 -15.36 -9.39
N TYR A 59 -9.18 -15.53 -8.10
CA TYR A 59 -10.06 -14.59 -7.42
C TYR A 59 -9.27 -13.46 -6.76
N SER A 60 -9.61 -12.23 -7.15
CA SER A 60 -9.14 -11.02 -6.49
C SER A 60 -9.76 -10.87 -5.10
N THR A 61 -9.16 -10.00 -4.29
CA THR A 61 -9.72 -9.58 -3.00
C THR A 61 -11.10 -8.95 -3.16
N ASP A 62 -11.28 -8.16 -4.20
CA ASP A 62 -12.56 -7.54 -4.54
C ASP A 62 -13.64 -8.58 -4.79
N ASN A 63 -13.38 -9.57 -5.66
CA ASN A 63 -14.30 -10.67 -5.92
C ASN A 63 -14.60 -11.50 -4.67
N PHE A 64 -13.59 -11.76 -3.83
CA PHE A 64 -13.76 -12.47 -2.57
C PHE A 64 -14.71 -11.73 -1.62
N LEU A 65 -14.49 -10.43 -1.42
CA LEU A 65 -15.33 -9.62 -0.53
C LEU A 65 -16.73 -9.41 -1.12
N GLU A 66 -16.85 -9.18 -2.43
CA GLU A 66 -18.16 -9.06 -3.08
C GLU A 66 -18.99 -10.31 -2.93
N PHE A 67 -18.39 -11.49 -3.13
CA PHE A 67 -19.09 -12.75 -2.94
C PHE A 67 -19.56 -12.93 -1.49
N ARG A 68 -18.72 -12.52 -0.50
CA ARG A 68 -19.03 -12.67 0.94
C ARG A 68 -20.01 -11.64 1.44
N LEU A 69 -19.88 -10.39 1.04
CA LEU A 69 -20.54 -9.26 1.67
C LEU A 69 -21.51 -8.53 0.71
N GLY A 70 -21.30 -8.68 -0.59
CA GLY A 70 -22.02 -7.95 -1.63
C GLY A 70 -21.34 -6.64 -2.02
N ARG A 71 -21.56 -6.20 -3.26
CA ARG A 71 -20.91 -5.05 -3.90
C ARG A 71 -21.03 -3.76 -3.08
N GLU A 72 -22.22 -3.46 -2.58
CA GLU A 72 -22.46 -2.22 -1.84
C GLU A 72 -21.65 -2.14 -0.53
N VAL A 73 -21.49 -3.27 0.19
CA VAL A 73 -20.64 -3.30 1.40
C VAL A 73 -19.17 -3.11 1.02
N VAL A 74 -18.72 -3.70 -0.09
CA VAL A 74 -17.34 -3.52 -0.56
C VAL A 74 -17.08 -2.07 -0.93
N ASP A 75 -17.90 -1.48 -1.79
CA ASP A 75 -17.71 -0.12 -2.30
C ASP A 75 -17.83 0.97 -1.23
N TYR A 76 -18.65 0.73 -0.21
CA TYR A 76 -18.98 1.75 0.80
C TYR A 76 -18.20 1.60 2.09
N MET A 77 -17.93 0.35 2.51
CA MET A 77 -17.30 0.08 3.81
C MET A 77 -15.87 -0.45 3.72
N ALA A 78 -15.57 -1.30 2.73
CA ALA A 78 -14.23 -1.92 2.63
C ALA A 78 -13.25 -1.04 1.85
N GLU A 79 -13.59 -0.66 0.62
CA GLU A 79 -12.70 0.07 -0.30
C GLU A 79 -12.05 1.30 0.34
N PRO A 80 -12.77 2.17 1.08
CA PRO A 80 -12.16 3.37 1.64
C PRO A 80 -11.03 3.12 2.64
N TYR A 81 -10.98 1.93 3.25
CA TYR A 81 -9.97 1.56 4.25
C TYR A 81 -8.73 0.90 3.65
N TYR A 82 -8.76 0.55 2.36
CA TYR A 82 -7.67 -0.13 1.67
C TYR A 82 -7.05 0.75 0.57
N PRO A 83 -6.24 1.75 0.94
CA PRO A 83 -5.60 2.61 -0.06
C PRO A 83 -4.58 1.83 -0.89
N ASP A 84 -4.60 2.06 -2.20
CA ASP A 84 -3.77 1.35 -3.19
C ASP A 84 -2.27 1.41 -2.89
N ASN A 85 -1.80 2.51 -2.31
CA ASN A 85 -0.37 2.72 -1.99
C ASN A 85 0.13 1.86 -0.81
N VAL A 86 -0.77 1.26 -0.03
CA VAL A 86 -0.42 0.41 1.12
C VAL A 86 -0.66 -1.06 0.84
N TYR A 87 -1.76 -1.37 0.17
CA TYR A 87 -2.23 -2.74 -0.05
C TYR A 87 -2.19 -3.17 -1.52
N GLY A 88 -2.05 -2.21 -2.45
CA GLY A 88 -2.31 -2.44 -3.86
C GLY A 88 -3.80 -2.46 -4.19
N SER A 89 -4.14 -2.70 -5.44
CA SER A 89 -5.54 -2.74 -5.86
C SER A 89 -6.24 -4.03 -5.43
N MET A 90 -7.37 -3.91 -4.74
CA MET A 90 -8.23 -5.04 -4.38
C MET A 90 -8.66 -5.88 -5.58
N GLU A 91 -8.80 -5.25 -6.76
CA GLU A 91 -9.19 -5.91 -8.01
C GLU A 91 -8.07 -6.77 -8.60
N LEU A 92 -6.81 -6.44 -8.30
CA LEU A 92 -5.61 -7.04 -8.92
C LEU A 92 -4.78 -7.88 -7.96
N MET A 93 -5.21 -8.06 -6.72
CA MET A 93 -4.48 -8.82 -5.71
C MET A 93 -5.29 -10.01 -5.21
N PRO A 94 -4.71 -11.22 -5.17
CA PRO A 94 -5.29 -12.34 -4.44
C PRO A 94 -5.44 -12.00 -2.95
N VAL A 95 -6.53 -12.41 -2.33
CA VAL A 95 -6.85 -12.03 -0.95
C VAL A 95 -5.76 -12.40 0.07
N LYS A 96 -5.09 -13.52 -0.12
CA LYS A 96 -4.01 -13.97 0.79
C LYS A 96 -2.76 -13.09 0.74
N LEU A 97 -2.51 -12.47 -0.40
CA LEU A 97 -1.38 -11.53 -0.56
C LEU A 97 -1.77 -10.10 -0.19
N PHE A 98 -3.03 -9.78 -0.37
CA PHE A 98 -3.57 -8.46 -0.06
C PHE A 98 -3.69 -8.26 1.45
N ASP A 99 -4.44 -9.15 2.10
CA ASP A 99 -4.63 -9.20 3.55
C ASP A 99 -5.17 -10.58 3.97
N ASP A 100 -4.30 -11.46 4.45
CA ASP A 100 -4.67 -12.84 4.84
C ASP A 100 -5.64 -12.88 6.03
N ASN A 101 -5.72 -11.82 6.83
CA ASN A 101 -6.71 -11.72 7.90
C ASN A 101 -8.15 -11.72 7.35
N LEU A 102 -8.38 -11.18 6.15
CA LEU A 102 -9.70 -11.24 5.51
C LEU A 102 -10.19 -12.68 5.33
N VAL A 103 -9.29 -13.60 5.00
CA VAL A 103 -9.60 -15.03 4.90
C VAL A 103 -9.97 -15.60 6.27
N THR A 104 -9.20 -15.25 7.30
CA THR A 104 -9.45 -15.69 8.67
C THR A 104 -10.79 -15.17 9.20
N ILE A 105 -11.10 -13.92 8.92
CA ILE A 105 -12.30 -13.23 9.41
C ILE A 105 -13.54 -13.62 8.62
N PHE A 106 -13.48 -13.50 7.28
CA PHE A 106 -14.65 -13.62 6.39
C PHE A 106 -14.67 -14.92 5.58
N GLY A 107 -13.60 -15.71 5.57
CA GLY A 107 -13.46 -16.91 4.75
C GLY A 107 -14.40 -18.06 5.11
N ARG A 108 -14.95 -18.07 6.32
CA ARG A 108 -15.88 -19.13 6.80
C ARG A 108 -17.11 -18.53 7.45
N ALA A 109 -18.23 -19.28 7.43
CA ALA A 109 -19.43 -18.89 8.15
C ALA A 109 -19.16 -18.68 9.65
N HIS A 110 -19.75 -17.65 10.23
CA HIS A 110 -19.56 -17.26 11.64
C HIS A 110 -20.34 -18.18 12.63
N ILE A 111 -20.03 -19.48 12.63
CA ILE A 111 -20.70 -20.45 13.51
C ILE A 111 -19.73 -20.89 14.61
N GLY A 112 -19.99 -20.47 15.86
CA GLY A 112 -19.28 -20.95 17.04
C GLY A 112 -19.14 -19.93 18.18
N LYS A 113 -19.37 -20.37 19.43
CA LYS A 113 -19.37 -19.50 20.62
C LYS A 113 -18.00 -18.88 20.95
N ASN A 114 -16.89 -19.56 20.63
CA ASN A 114 -15.53 -19.09 20.97
C ASN A 114 -14.94 -18.15 19.90
N LYS A 115 -15.65 -17.93 18.80
CA LYS A 115 -15.15 -17.13 17.67
C LYS A 115 -15.22 -15.62 17.95
N LYS A 116 -16.13 -15.19 18.82
CA LYS A 116 -16.33 -13.77 19.13
C LYS A 116 -15.07 -13.12 19.71
N GLU A 117 -14.44 -13.72 20.70
CA GLU A 117 -13.22 -13.17 21.31
C GLU A 117 -12.03 -13.17 20.36
N GLN A 118 -11.93 -14.19 19.50
CA GLN A 118 -10.89 -14.25 18.48
C GLN A 118 -11.06 -13.13 17.43
N LEU A 119 -12.29 -12.90 16.96
CA LEU A 119 -12.56 -11.85 15.98
C LEU A 119 -12.35 -10.44 16.54
N LEU A 120 -12.66 -10.21 17.82
CA LEU A 120 -12.44 -8.92 18.46
C LEU A 120 -10.94 -8.50 18.52
N ARG A 121 -10.01 -9.45 18.40
CA ARG A 121 -8.57 -9.14 18.31
C ARG A 121 -8.19 -8.42 17.01
N PHE A 122 -9.00 -8.58 15.99
CA PHE A 122 -8.84 -7.91 14.70
C PHE A 122 -9.59 -6.58 14.61
N ALA A 123 -10.37 -6.21 15.63
CA ALA A 123 -11.19 -4.99 15.56
C ALA A 123 -10.32 -3.74 15.37
N ASP A 124 -10.81 -2.83 14.54
CA ASP A 124 -10.17 -1.54 14.30
C ASP A 124 -9.92 -0.81 15.62
N GLY A 125 -8.68 -0.39 15.84
CA GLY A 125 -8.25 0.25 17.10
C GLY A 125 -7.93 -0.73 18.24
N SER A 126 -8.01 -2.06 18.04
CA SER A 126 -7.60 -3.05 19.04
C SER A 126 -6.08 -3.22 19.15
N GLY A 127 -5.36 -2.93 18.06
CA GLY A 127 -3.90 -2.99 17.99
C GLY A 127 -3.21 -1.70 18.44
N GLN A 128 -1.93 -1.81 18.77
CA GLN A 128 -1.07 -0.65 19.02
C GLN A 128 -0.35 -0.27 17.73
N GLU A 129 -0.43 1.00 17.35
CA GLU A 129 0.35 1.56 16.26
C GLU A 129 1.65 2.15 16.81
N TYR A 130 2.73 1.98 16.07
CA TYR A 130 4.06 2.44 16.45
C TYR A 130 4.64 3.36 15.38
N THR A 131 5.42 4.34 15.82
CA THR A 131 6.25 5.16 14.94
C THR A 131 7.55 5.54 15.66
N PHE A 132 8.52 6.07 14.94
CA PHE A 132 9.74 6.63 15.54
C PHE A 132 9.47 8.05 16.06
N LYS A 133 10.08 8.44 17.18
CA LYS A 133 9.95 9.80 17.72
C LYS A 133 10.33 10.89 16.72
N GLY A 134 11.26 10.62 15.81
CA GLY A 134 11.65 11.52 14.72
C GLY A 134 10.93 11.27 13.39
N GLY A 135 9.85 10.48 13.38
CA GLY A 135 9.14 10.06 12.17
C GLY A 135 9.81 8.89 11.44
N LEU A 136 9.17 8.37 10.40
CA LEU A 136 9.66 7.22 9.62
C LEU A 136 11.01 7.49 8.94
N THR A 137 11.34 8.74 8.67
CA THR A 137 12.64 9.15 8.12
C THR A 137 13.83 8.72 9.02
N THR A 138 13.59 8.52 10.32
CA THR A 138 14.61 8.04 11.27
C THR A 138 15.11 6.65 10.85
N LEU A 139 14.25 5.75 10.39
CA LEU A 139 14.64 4.44 9.89
C LEU A 139 15.56 4.57 8.67
N ILE A 140 15.15 5.38 7.69
CA ILE A 140 15.93 5.56 6.45
C ILE A 140 17.30 6.19 6.74
N LYS A 141 17.34 7.21 7.62
CA LYS A 141 18.61 7.83 8.05
C LYS A 141 19.53 6.84 8.75
N SER A 142 18.98 5.99 9.62
CA SER A 142 19.76 4.96 10.33
C SER A 142 20.33 3.93 9.35
N LEU A 143 19.55 3.45 8.38
CA LEU A 143 20.02 2.53 7.34
C LEU A 143 21.12 3.19 6.49
N ALA A 144 20.93 4.45 6.09
CA ALA A 144 21.93 5.21 5.33
C ALA A 144 23.25 5.38 6.09
N GLN A 145 23.20 5.66 7.40
CA GLN A 145 24.39 5.76 8.25
C GLN A 145 25.18 4.45 8.32
N HIS A 146 24.49 3.29 8.37
CA HIS A 146 25.16 1.98 8.35
C HIS A 146 25.79 1.64 7.00
N SER A 147 25.37 2.32 5.93
CA SER A 147 25.92 2.19 4.57
C SER A 147 26.94 3.29 4.26
N GLU A 148 27.46 4.00 5.26
CA GLU A 148 28.37 5.16 5.10
C GLU A 148 29.59 4.80 4.26
N GLY A 149 29.94 5.66 3.28
CA GLY A 149 31.02 5.40 2.31
C GLY A 149 30.61 4.56 1.08
N HIS A 150 29.40 3.98 1.07
CA HIS A 150 28.88 3.13 -0.02
C HIS A 150 27.54 3.64 -0.55
N LEU A 151 27.07 4.80 -0.11
CA LEU A 151 25.82 5.41 -0.55
C LEU A 151 26.09 6.52 -1.58
N TYR A 152 25.66 6.31 -2.81
CA TYR A 152 25.77 7.26 -3.91
C TYR A 152 24.39 7.85 -4.20
N VAL A 153 24.15 9.09 -3.76
CA VAL A 153 22.89 9.82 -4.00
C VAL A 153 22.97 10.63 -5.30
N ASN A 154 21.81 11.01 -5.85
CA ASN A 154 21.70 11.76 -7.11
C ASN A 154 22.32 11.04 -8.32
N GLN A 155 22.40 9.72 -8.27
CA GLN A 155 22.83 8.88 -9.37
C GLN A 155 21.63 8.09 -9.93
N LYS A 156 21.46 8.13 -11.23
CA LYS A 156 20.44 7.34 -11.94
C LYS A 156 21.13 6.28 -12.79
N VAL A 157 20.72 5.03 -12.61
CA VAL A 157 21.18 3.92 -13.47
C VAL A 157 20.59 4.11 -14.86
N LYS A 158 21.46 4.07 -15.87
CA LYS A 158 21.12 4.21 -17.28
C LYS A 158 21.00 2.85 -17.95
N SER A 159 21.97 1.98 -17.71
CA SER A 159 22.00 0.63 -18.27
C SER A 159 22.73 -0.32 -17.35
N LEU A 160 22.39 -1.61 -17.49
CA LEU A 160 23.05 -2.73 -16.85
C LEU A 160 23.43 -3.73 -17.94
N SER A 161 24.69 -4.15 -17.96
CA SER A 161 25.20 -5.13 -18.95
C SER A 161 26.15 -6.11 -18.31
N SER A 162 26.24 -7.33 -18.86
CA SER A 162 27.25 -8.31 -18.49
C SER A 162 28.51 -8.09 -19.32
N VAL A 163 29.66 -7.91 -18.67
CA VAL A 163 30.96 -7.75 -19.33
C VAL A 163 31.84 -8.99 -19.20
N ALA A 164 31.54 -9.85 -18.24
CA ALA A 164 32.08 -11.19 -18.08
C ALA A 164 31.05 -12.07 -17.36
N GLU A 165 31.30 -13.37 -17.22
CA GLU A 165 30.37 -14.32 -16.64
C GLU A 165 29.95 -13.93 -15.21
N ASP A 166 30.88 -13.32 -14.47
CA ASP A 166 30.72 -12.92 -13.06
C ASP A 166 30.89 -11.40 -12.83
N LEU A 167 30.78 -10.60 -13.89
CA LEU A 167 31.05 -9.17 -13.82
C LEU A 167 30.01 -8.34 -14.58
N LEU A 168 29.28 -7.54 -13.83
CA LEU A 168 28.27 -6.60 -14.32
C LEU A 168 28.84 -5.19 -14.40
N LEU A 169 28.49 -4.47 -15.46
CA LEU A 169 28.75 -3.04 -15.65
C LEU A 169 27.45 -2.24 -15.47
N ILE A 170 27.48 -1.31 -14.55
CA ILE A 170 26.37 -0.39 -14.24
C ILE A 170 26.76 0.98 -14.77
N GLU A 171 26.10 1.46 -15.81
CA GLU A 171 26.29 2.81 -16.33
C GLU A 171 25.39 3.80 -15.63
N LEU A 172 25.94 4.93 -15.21
CA LEU A 172 25.22 6.00 -14.51
C LEU A 172 25.03 7.22 -15.42
N ASN A 173 24.06 8.06 -15.11
CA ASN A 173 23.95 9.38 -15.75
C ASN A 173 25.20 10.20 -15.40
N GLY A 174 25.95 10.66 -16.38
CA GLY A 174 27.15 11.50 -16.16
C GLY A 174 28.47 10.88 -16.58
N ARG A 175 28.47 9.76 -17.30
CA ARG A 175 29.65 9.01 -17.80
C ARG A 175 30.41 8.18 -16.75
N GLU A 176 29.96 8.14 -15.54
CA GLU A 176 30.52 7.24 -14.53
C GLU A 176 29.95 5.84 -14.71
N SER A 177 30.76 4.85 -14.40
CA SER A 177 30.34 3.45 -14.40
C SER A 177 30.87 2.72 -13.16
N MET A 178 30.14 1.73 -12.71
CA MET A 178 30.51 0.87 -11.61
C MET A 178 30.56 -0.59 -12.08
N ARG A 179 31.41 -1.39 -11.45
CA ARG A 179 31.47 -2.83 -11.67
C ARG A 179 31.04 -3.57 -10.41
N ALA A 180 30.26 -4.62 -10.58
CA ALA A 180 29.77 -5.43 -9.48
C ALA A 180 29.69 -6.90 -9.87
N GLY A 181 29.92 -7.79 -8.92
CA GLY A 181 29.71 -9.24 -9.10
C GLY A 181 28.24 -9.63 -8.94
N SER A 182 27.46 -8.80 -8.25
CA SER A 182 26.02 -8.99 -8.09
C SER A 182 25.30 -7.64 -7.96
N VAL A 183 24.05 -7.58 -8.42
CA VAL A 183 23.21 -6.36 -8.37
C VAL A 183 21.83 -6.71 -7.84
N LEU A 184 21.39 -5.96 -6.82
CA LEU A 184 20.02 -5.99 -6.33
C LEU A 184 19.24 -4.80 -6.92
N VAL A 185 18.20 -5.07 -7.68
CA VAL A 185 17.36 -4.08 -8.34
C VAL A 185 16.06 -3.93 -7.53
N THR A 186 15.92 -2.83 -6.79
CA THR A 186 14.79 -2.55 -5.91
C THR A 186 14.05 -1.27 -6.28
N THR A 187 14.27 -0.78 -7.50
CA THR A 187 13.57 0.39 -8.04
C THR A 187 12.14 0.02 -8.47
N ASN A 188 11.33 1.05 -8.79
CA ASN A 188 10.01 0.82 -9.36
C ASN A 188 10.12 -0.07 -10.61
N PRO A 189 9.25 -1.08 -10.81
CA PRO A 189 9.31 -2.00 -11.95
C PRO A 189 9.43 -1.33 -13.32
N GLN A 190 8.75 -0.21 -13.54
CA GLN A 190 8.86 0.53 -14.81
C GLN A 190 10.25 1.13 -15.05
N GLU A 191 10.91 1.61 -14.00
CA GLU A 191 12.28 2.09 -14.09
C GLU A 191 13.26 0.95 -14.29
N SER A 192 13.05 -0.17 -13.59
CA SER A 192 13.86 -1.38 -13.72
C SER A 192 13.87 -1.90 -15.15
N LEU A 193 12.72 -1.96 -15.82
CA LEU A 193 12.60 -2.38 -17.21
C LEU A 193 13.56 -1.60 -18.11
N SER A 194 13.68 -0.29 -17.95
CA SER A 194 14.45 0.57 -18.85
C SER A 194 15.94 0.23 -18.92
N PHE A 195 16.51 -0.39 -17.87
CA PHE A 195 17.92 -0.76 -17.83
C PHE A 195 18.18 -2.27 -17.77
N LEU A 196 17.15 -3.08 -17.53
CA LEU A 196 17.26 -4.54 -17.51
C LEU A 196 16.98 -5.19 -18.86
N GLU A 197 16.20 -4.56 -19.74
CA GLU A 197 15.85 -5.09 -21.08
C GLU A 197 17.07 -5.47 -21.94
N GLY A 198 18.20 -4.78 -21.74
CA GLY A 198 19.45 -5.06 -22.46
C GLY A 198 20.26 -6.24 -21.92
N LEU A 199 19.90 -6.79 -20.74
CA LEU A 199 20.71 -7.81 -20.09
C LEU A 199 20.42 -9.24 -20.61
N THR A 200 19.19 -9.52 -20.94
CA THR A 200 18.75 -10.78 -21.55
C THR A 200 17.54 -10.59 -22.43
N SER A 201 17.48 -11.37 -23.52
CA SER A 201 16.30 -11.45 -24.40
C SER A 201 15.47 -12.71 -24.16
N GLU A 202 15.86 -13.56 -23.20
CA GLU A 202 15.21 -14.85 -22.95
C GLU A 202 13.91 -14.70 -22.18
N VAL A 203 13.83 -13.69 -21.33
CA VAL A 203 12.65 -13.38 -20.51
C VAL A 203 12.40 -11.86 -20.47
N ALA A 204 11.14 -11.50 -20.32
CA ALA A 204 10.74 -10.10 -20.16
C ALA A 204 10.11 -9.89 -18.78
N ILE A 205 10.53 -8.83 -18.09
CA ILE A 205 9.85 -8.41 -16.87
C ILE A 205 8.45 -7.91 -17.25
N PRO A 206 7.40 -8.37 -16.55
CA PRO A 206 6.04 -7.92 -16.83
C PRO A 206 5.88 -6.41 -16.68
N LYS A 207 5.22 -5.78 -17.63
CA LYS A 207 4.85 -4.37 -17.53
C LYS A 207 3.77 -4.21 -16.48
N ALA A 208 4.06 -3.44 -15.43
CA ALA A 208 3.06 -3.03 -14.48
C ALA A 208 2.29 -1.79 -14.98
N GLU A 209 0.98 -1.74 -14.76
CA GLU A 209 0.28 -0.45 -14.69
C GLU A 209 0.80 0.32 -13.48
N SER A 210 0.63 1.64 -13.43
CA SER A 210 1.07 2.41 -12.26
C SER A 210 0.08 3.51 -11.95
N THR A 211 -0.21 3.66 -10.67
CA THR A 211 -1.03 4.75 -10.13
C THR A 211 -0.14 5.84 -9.54
N SER A 212 -0.48 7.08 -9.83
CA SER A 212 0.06 8.25 -9.18
C SER A 212 -0.79 8.60 -7.96
N VAL A 213 -0.13 8.96 -6.86
CA VAL A 213 -0.79 9.34 -5.61
C VAL A 213 -0.24 10.67 -5.11
N GLY A 214 -1.02 11.36 -4.30
CA GLY A 214 -0.60 12.62 -3.71
C GLY A 214 -0.90 12.70 -2.23
N THR A 215 -0.10 13.51 -1.53
CA THR A 215 -0.32 13.83 -0.14
C THR A 215 -0.26 15.34 0.06
N VAL A 216 -1.17 15.86 0.88
CA VAL A 216 -1.15 17.26 1.30
C VAL A 216 -1.10 17.30 2.82
N PHE A 217 -0.14 18.04 3.34
CA PHE A 217 0.02 18.26 4.76
C PHE A 217 -0.47 19.66 5.12
N PHE A 218 -1.31 19.76 6.12
CA PHE A 218 -1.88 21.00 6.61
C PHE A 218 -1.44 21.27 8.06
N LYS A 219 -1.06 22.51 8.35
CA LYS A 219 -0.99 23.08 9.70
C LYS A 219 -2.18 23.99 9.89
N ILE A 220 -3.02 23.72 10.89
CA ILE A 220 -4.31 24.38 11.10
C ILE A 220 -4.41 24.88 12.54
N ASN A 221 -4.91 26.09 12.76
CA ASN A 221 -5.24 26.55 14.11
C ASN A 221 -6.31 25.65 14.72
N LYS A 222 -6.14 25.21 15.97
CA LYS A 222 -7.16 24.40 16.66
C LYS A 222 -8.51 25.14 16.74
N THR A 223 -8.50 26.46 16.90
CA THR A 223 -9.70 27.30 16.94
C THR A 223 -10.44 27.39 15.60
N ALA A 224 -9.76 27.08 14.50
CA ALA A 224 -10.37 27.09 13.16
C ALA A 224 -11.23 25.85 12.90
N VAL A 225 -11.03 24.75 13.60
CA VAL A 225 -11.78 23.50 13.43
C VAL A 225 -13.01 23.53 14.34
N LYS A 226 -14.20 23.67 13.75
CA LYS A 226 -15.44 23.75 14.53
C LYS A 226 -15.84 22.41 15.17
N ASN A 227 -15.66 21.32 14.42
CA ASN A 227 -16.01 19.98 14.85
C ASN A 227 -14.77 19.06 14.71
N PRO A 228 -13.85 19.07 15.68
CA PRO A 228 -12.69 18.20 15.62
C PRO A 228 -13.13 16.73 15.65
N PRO A 229 -12.55 15.88 14.80
CA PRO A 229 -12.88 14.46 14.81
C PRO A 229 -12.49 13.80 16.11
N GLU A 230 -13.36 12.98 16.68
CA GLU A 230 -13.05 12.19 17.90
C GLU A 230 -12.04 11.06 17.62
N GLY A 231 -12.02 10.53 16.40
CA GLY A 231 -11.09 9.49 15.97
C GLY A 231 -9.81 10.04 15.33
N GLN A 232 -9.05 9.16 14.71
CA GLN A 232 -7.78 9.51 14.03
C GLN A 232 -8.01 10.30 12.73
N GLY A 233 -9.24 10.37 12.22
CA GLY A 233 -9.60 11.04 10.98
C GLY A 233 -10.65 10.28 10.18
N PHE A 234 -10.66 10.50 8.87
CA PHE A 234 -11.71 10.02 7.96
C PHE A 234 -11.14 9.22 6.80
N VAL A 235 -11.89 8.23 6.34
CA VAL A 235 -11.77 7.60 5.02
C VAL A 235 -12.99 7.95 4.18
N ILE A 236 -12.81 8.12 2.89
CA ILE A 236 -13.83 8.68 2.00
C ILE A 236 -14.05 7.71 0.85
N PRO A 237 -15.28 7.20 0.64
CA PRO A 237 -15.55 6.22 -0.40
C PRO A 237 -15.47 6.84 -1.80
N ARG A 238 -15.10 6.05 -2.77
CA ARG A 238 -15.00 6.43 -4.18
C ARG A 238 -16.30 7.01 -4.75
N LYS A 239 -17.45 6.59 -4.22
CA LYS A 239 -18.78 7.11 -4.62
C LYS A 239 -19.07 8.54 -4.18
N SER A 240 -18.23 9.12 -3.32
CA SER A 240 -18.35 10.53 -2.92
C SER A 240 -17.92 11.46 -4.06
N SER A 241 -18.23 12.73 -3.94
CA SER A 241 -17.76 13.76 -4.88
C SER A 241 -16.34 14.27 -4.59
N TYR A 242 -15.69 13.76 -3.54
CA TYR A 242 -14.35 14.19 -3.12
C TYR A 242 -13.25 13.43 -3.85
N HIS A 243 -12.19 14.14 -4.20
CA HIS A 243 -10.94 13.54 -4.67
C HIS A 243 -10.09 13.02 -3.50
N THR A 244 -10.26 13.63 -2.34
CA THR A 244 -9.64 13.18 -1.09
C THR A 244 -10.10 11.76 -0.76
N THR A 245 -9.13 10.90 -0.48
CA THR A 245 -9.39 9.49 -0.12
C THR A 245 -9.32 9.27 1.38
N LYS A 246 -8.48 10.07 2.06
CA LYS A 246 -8.24 9.91 3.49
C LYS A 246 -7.75 11.20 4.11
N VAL A 247 -8.24 11.47 5.31
CA VAL A 247 -7.83 12.61 6.15
C VAL A 247 -7.38 12.06 7.49
N VAL A 248 -6.13 12.29 7.89
CA VAL A 248 -5.58 11.83 9.18
C VAL A 248 -5.22 13.04 10.03
N VAL A 249 -5.83 13.16 11.19
CA VAL A 249 -5.47 14.14 12.21
C VAL A 249 -4.37 13.57 13.08
N LEU A 250 -3.13 13.96 12.82
CA LEU A 250 -1.94 13.38 13.43
C LEU A 250 -1.90 13.58 14.95
N ASN A 251 -2.51 14.66 15.46
CA ASN A 251 -2.64 14.92 16.89
C ASN A 251 -3.45 13.84 17.62
N ASN A 252 -4.48 13.29 16.96
CA ASN A 252 -5.32 12.23 17.52
C ASN A 252 -4.69 10.84 17.33
N LYS A 253 -3.76 10.73 16.40
CA LYS A 253 -3.06 9.47 16.10
C LYS A 253 -1.82 9.29 16.99
N TRP A 254 -1.06 10.35 17.23
CA TRP A 254 0.23 10.28 17.90
C TRP A 254 0.26 11.10 19.18
N PRO A 255 0.42 10.45 20.36
CA PRO A 255 0.42 11.16 21.67
C PRO A 255 1.45 12.29 21.76
N LEU A 256 2.57 12.19 21.03
CA LEU A 256 3.59 13.24 20.94
C LEU A 256 3.04 14.58 20.45
N LEU A 257 1.98 14.55 19.61
CA LEU A 257 1.37 15.74 19.02
C LEU A 257 0.08 16.17 19.72
N GLU A 258 -0.41 15.44 20.70
CA GLU A 258 -1.68 15.72 21.38
C GLU A 258 -1.73 17.13 21.98
N GLN A 259 -0.64 17.55 22.62
CA GLN A 259 -0.51 18.87 23.27
C GLN A 259 0.00 19.96 22.33
N ALA A 260 0.18 19.66 21.04
CA ALA A 260 0.64 20.66 20.08
C ALA A 260 -0.39 21.80 19.96
N GLU A 261 0.09 23.03 19.75
CA GLU A 261 -0.72 24.24 19.62
C GLU A 261 -1.65 24.22 18.40
N HIS A 262 -1.26 23.47 17.36
CA HIS A 262 -1.95 23.38 16.08
C HIS A 262 -2.37 21.95 15.77
N TYR A 263 -3.39 21.78 14.95
CA TYR A 263 -3.64 20.51 14.28
C TYR A 263 -2.68 20.31 13.11
N TYR A 264 -2.17 19.10 13.00
CA TYR A 264 -1.40 18.60 11.86
C TYR A 264 -2.23 17.54 11.14
N VAL A 265 -2.62 17.85 9.92
CA VAL A 265 -3.53 17.00 9.14
C VAL A 265 -2.82 16.52 7.89
N LEU A 266 -2.79 15.20 7.70
CA LEU A 266 -2.31 14.56 6.49
C LEU A 266 -3.50 14.12 5.65
N VAL A 267 -3.49 14.50 4.39
CA VAL A 267 -4.53 14.17 3.42
C VAL A 267 -3.92 13.36 2.30
N GLU A 268 -4.55 12.25 1.97
CA GLU A 268 -4.17 11.39 0.85
C GLU A 268 -5.20 11.52 -0.26
N PHE A 269 -4.77 11.44 -1.52
CA PHE A 269 -5.62 11.41 -2.70
C PHE A 269 -4.93 10.70 -3.86
N GLY A 270 -5.69 10.34 -4.88
CA GLY A 270 -5.22 9.50 -5.98
C GLY A 270 -5.56 8.03 -5.72
N ARG A 271 -6.35 7.49 -6.64
CA ARG A 271 -6.74 6.07 -6.70
C ARG A 271 -6.50 5.58 -8.11
N ARG A 272 -6.30 4.28 -8.26
CA ARG A 272 -6.26 3.66 -9.58
C ARG A 272 -7.51 4.04 -10.38
N LEU A 273 -7.33 4.47 -11.62
CA LEU A 273 -8.37 4.94 -12.55
C LEU A 273 -9.01 6.29 -12.19
N GLU A 274 -8.48 7.03 -11.20
CA GLU A 274 -8.93 8.38 -10.81
C GLU A 274 -7.77 9.38 -10.77
N GLU A 275 -6.92 9.38 -11.80
CA GLU A 275 -5.64 10.10 -11.79
C GLU A 275 -5.72 11.54 -12.35
N THR A 276 -6.88 11.96 -12.86
CA THR A 276 -7.04 13.27 -13.51
C THR A 276 -6.65 14.45 -12.62
N LEU A 277 -6.92 14.39 -11.30
CA LEU A 277 -6.52 15.45 -10.39
C LEU A 277 -5.01 15.58 -10.30
N ILE A 278 -4.30 14.43 -10.22
CA ILE A 278 -2.85 14.46 -9.99
C ILE A 278 -2.06 14.94 -11.20
N GLU A 279 -2.66 14.99 -12.38
CA GLU A 279 -2.07 15.51 -13.61
C GLU A 279 -2.14 17.05 -13.72
N LEU A 280 -2.95 17.69 -12.86
CA LEU A 280 -3.09 19.14 -12.86
C LEU A 280 -1.86 19.83 -12.27
N ALA A 281 -1.76 21.15 -12.49
CA ALA A 281 -0.73 21.97 -11.86
C ALA A 281 -0.84 21.95 -10.32
N ASP A 282 0.28 21.92 -9.61
CA ASP A 282 0.34 21.81 -8.14
C ASP A 282 -0.54 22.82 -7.41
N ALA A 283 -0.57 24.09 -7.89
CA ALA A 283 -1.39 25.13 -7.29
C ALA A 283 -2.87 24.81 -7.34
N LEU A 284 -3.34 24.21 -8.45
CA LEU A 284 -4.75 23.86 -8.61
C LEU A 284 -5.12 22.63 -7.76
N VAL A 285 -4.23 21.62 -7.73
CA VAL A 285 -4.39 20.45 -6.86
C VAL A 285 -4.50 20.88 -5.39
N MET A 286 -3.56 21.73 -4.94
CA MET A 286 -3.59 22.25 -3.55
C MET A 286 -4.86 23.03 -3.25
N GLU A 287 -5.36 23.82 -4.19
CA GLU A 287 -6.60 24.58 -3.99
C GLU A 287 -7.83 23.66 -3.88
N ILE A 288 -7.95 22.66 -4.75
CA ILE A 288 -9.04 21.69 -4.72
C ILE A 288 -9.04 20.94 -3.39
N ILE A 289 -7.92 20.32 -3.03
CA ILE A 289 -7.79 19.53 -1.79
C ILE A 289 -7.98 20.41 -0.56
N LYS A 290 -7.48 21.65 -0.57
CA LYS A 290 -7.70 22.61 0.53
C LYS A 290 -9.18 22.89 0.72
N ASN A 291 -9.93 23.10 -0.34
CA ASN A 291 -11.39 23.37 -0.28
C ASN A 291 -12.14 22.15 0.25
N GLU A 292 -11.80 20.94 -0.21
CA GLU A 292 -12.37 19.69 0.32
C GLU A 292 -12.11 19.54 1.83
N VAL A 293 -10.87 19.76 2.27
CA VAL A 293 -10.50 19.67 3.71
C VAL A 293 -11.23 20.72 4.53
N LYS A 294 -11.39 21.95 4.01
CA LYS A 294 -12.18 22.99 4.69
C LYS A 294 -13.62 22.54 4.91
N GLU A 295 -14.21 21.88 3.94
CA GLU A 295 -15.57 21.34 4.04
C GLU A 295 -15.63 20.16 5.01
N ILE A 296 -14.78 19.14 4.83
CA ILE A 296 -14.74 17.92 5.66
C ILE A 296 -14.53 18.25 7.15
N LEU A 297 -13.57 19.14 7.47
CA LEU A 297 -13.26 19.54 8.84
C LEU A 297 -14.06 20.75 9.33
N THR A 298 -14.92 21.32 8.50
CA THR A 298 -15.71 22.53 8.81
C THR A 298 -14.80 23.65 9.32
N LEU A 299 -13.80 24.04 8.53
CA LEU A 299 -12.84 25.06 8.92
C LEU A 299 -13.44 26.46 8.85
N ALA A 300 -13.25 27.24 9.91
CA ALA A 300 -13.66 28.65 9.97
C ALA A 300 -12.60 29.61 9.37
N GLU A 301 -11.36 29.17 9.25
CA GLU A 301 -10.22 29.96 8.79
C GLU A 301 -9.37 29.17 7.81
N GLU A 302 -8.52 29.86 7.04
CA GLU A 302 -7.54 29.23 6.15
C GLU A 302 -6.47 28.48 6.94
N PRO A 303 -5.91 27.36 6.43
CA PRO A 303 -4.75 26.70 7.01
C PRO A 303 -3.53 27.64 7.07
N LEU A 304 -2.74 27.53 8.12
CA LEU A 304 -1.51 28.32 8.30
C LEU A 304 -0.41 27.92 7.33
N GLN A 305 -0.37 26.66 6.97
CA GLN A 305 0.61 26.09 6.05
C GLN A 305 -0.01 24.92 5.28
N VAL A 306 0.35 24.84 4.01
CA VAL A 306 -0.01 23.73 3.12
C VAL A 306 1.25 23.27 2.40
N ILE A 307 1.54 21.97 2.45
CA ILE A 307 2.67 21.35 1.78
C ILE A 307 2.14 20.20 0.96
N PHE A 308 2.47 20.16 -0.33
CA PHE A 308 2.04 19.14 -1.27
C PHE A 308 3.21 18.29 -1.74
N TYR A 309 2.97 16.98 -1.82
CA TYR A 309 3.88 16.01 -2.43
C TYR A 309 3.14 15.18 -3.46
N ARG A 310 3.74 15.05 -4.63
CA ARG A 310 3.27 14.22 -5.75
C ARG A 310 4.20 13.01 -5.89
N TRP A 311 3.60 11.87 -6.05
CA TRP A 311 4.27 10.59 -6.26
C TRP A 311 3.79 10.00 -7.59
N GLU A 312 4.45 10.43 -8.68
CA GLU A 312 4.08 10.02 -10.02
C GLU A 312 4.41 8.55 -10.24
N LYS A 313 3.43 7.79 -10.74
CA LYS A 313 3.57 6.36 -11.08
C LYS A 313 4.25 5.54 -9.99
N ALA A 314 3.99 5.86 -8.73
CA ALA A 314 4.69 5.29 -7.59
C ALA A 314 4.15 3.93 -7.15
N VAL A 315 2.89 3.62 -7.49
CA VAL A 315 2.23 2.37 -7.09
C VAL A 315 2.10 1.46 -8.31
N PRO A 316 2.95 0.44 -8.45
CA PRO A 316 2.87 -0.51 -9.56
C PRO A 316 1.74 -1.52 -9.33
N HIS A 317 1.01 -1.87 -10.39
CA HIS A 317 -0.05 -2.86 -10.37
C HIS A 317 0.20 -3.93 -11.45
N PHE A 318 0.28 -5.17 -11.02
CA PHE A 318 0.35 -6.33 -11.89
C PHE A 318 -1.02 -6.99 -11.97
N SER A 319 -1.36 -7.61 -13.11
CA SER A 319 -2.58 -8.41 -13.23
C SER A 319 -2.54 -9.64 -12.30
N LEU A 320 -3.70 -10.23 -12.02
CA LEU A 320 -3.77 -11.47 -11.23
C LEU A 320 -2.91 -12.58 -11.82
N GLN A 321 -2.93 -12.73 -13.15
CA GLN A 321 -2.11 -13.74 -13.84
C GLN A 321 -0.61 -13.47 -13.65
N GLN A 322 -0.15 -12.22 -13.87
CA GLN A 322 1.24 -11.84 -13.63
C GLN A 322 1.66 -12.11 -12.18
N ARG A 323 0.77 -11.82 -11.21
CA ARG A 323 1.01 -12.11 -9.80
C ARG A 323 1.20 -13.59 -9.51
N GLN A 324 0.38 -14.44 -10.11
CA GLN A 324 0.49 -15.89 -9.96
C GLN A 324 1.82 -16.41 -10.50
N GLU A 325 2.20 -15.92 -11.68
CA GLU A 325 3.48 -16.27 -12.31
C GLU A 325 4.68 -15.84 -11.44
N MET A 326 4.62 -14.64 -10.83
CA MET A 326 5.69 -14.09 -9.98
C MET A 326 5.81 -14.79 -8.62
N LEU A 327 4.79 -15.53 -8.20
CA LEU A 327 4.80 -16.29 -6.93
C LEU A 327 5.23 -17.74 -7.12
N ASP A 328 5.45 -18.18 -8.34
CA ASP A 328 6.00 -19.49 -8.63
C ASP A 328 7.48 -19.50 -8.26
N ASP A 329 7.91 -20.50 -7.46
CA ASP A 329 9.32 -20.70 -7.09
C ASP A 329 10.23 -20.85 -8.32
N ASP A 330 9.67 -21.31 -9.45
CA ASP A 330 10.35 -21.47 -10.73
C ASP A 330 10.12 -20.29 -11.68
N TYR A 331 9.74 -19.10 -11.15
CA TYR A 331 9.46 -17.94 -12.00
C TYR A 331 10.62 -17.65 -12.96
N PRO A 332 10.39 -17.73 -14.29
CA PRO A 332 11.48 -17.70 -15.27
C PRO A 332 12.32 -16.41 -15.23
N VAL A 333 11.69 -15.28 -14.90
CA VAL A 333 12.38 -13.99 -14.81
C VAL A 333 13.41 -14.01 -13.70
N ASP A 334 13.02 -14.38 -12.48
CA ASP A 334 13.92 -14.42 -11.34
C ASP A 334 15.11 -15.37 -11.62
N ARG A 335 14.82 -16.54 -12.17
CA ARG A 335 15.84 -17.52 -12.50
C ARG A 335 16.84 -17.06 -13.55
N GLU A 336 16.39 -16.42 -14.64
CA GLU A 336 17.27 -15.98 -15.71
C GLU A 336 18.14 -14.78 -15.31
N TYR A 337 17.61 -13.86 -14.52
CA TYR A 337 18.39 -12.76 -13.97
C TYR A 337 19.36 -13.23 -12.87
N ALA A 338 18.95 -14.17 -12.01
CA ALA A 338 19.80 -14.73 -10.96
C ALA A 338 21.05 -15.45 -11.51
N LYS A 339 20.94 -16.16 -12.65
CA LYS A 339 22.11 -16.77 -13.35
C LYS A 339 23.20 -15.75 -13.71
N ARG A 340 22.83 -14.48 -13.84
CA ARG A 340 23.71 -13.37 -14.17
C ARG A 340 24.10 -12.51 -12.96
N GLY A 341 23.76 -12.96 -11.74
CA GLY A 341 24.01 -12.24 -10.51
C GLY A 341 23.10 -11.02 -10.31
N VAL A 342 21.95 -10.96 -11.01
CA VAL A 342 20.98 -9.88 -10.86
C VAL A 342 19.72 -10.39 -10.19
N PHE A 343 19.32 -9.74 -9.10
CA PHE A 343 18.16 -10.09 -8.28
C PHE A 343 17.18 -8.93 -8.29
N VAL A 344 15.97 -9.18 -8.78
CA VAL A 344 14.94 -8.15 -9.00
C VAL A 344 13.86 -8.27 -7.94
N GLY A 345 13.47 -7.15 -7.35
CA GLY A 345 12.41 -7.10 -6.35
C GLY A 345 12.00 -5.66 -6.04
N GLY A 346 11.38 -5.47 -4.89
CA GLY A 346 10.95 -4.15 -4.43
C GLY A 346 9.44 -4.00 -4.36
N ASN A 347 9.01 -2.77 -4.10
CA ASN A 347 7.60 -2.48 -3.85
C ASN A 347 6.71 -2.90 -5.02
N GLY A 348 5.66 -3.66 -4.69
CA GLY A 348 4.69 -4.12 -5.65
C GLY A 348 5.05 -5.44 -6.36
N MET A 349 6.29 -5.94 -6.28
CA MET A 349 6.65 -7.24 -6.87
C MET A 349 6.02 -8.39 -6.07
N THR A 350 6.36 -8.55 -4.81
CA THR A 350 5.80 -9.60 -3.94
C THR A 350 4.67 -9.10 -3.05
N GLY A 351 4.64 -7.81 -2.73
CA GLY A 351 3.62 -7.17 -1.91
C GLY A 351 3.87 -5.68 -1.77
N TYR A 352 3.08 -5.02 -0.94
CA TYR A 352 3.15 -3.58 -0.69
C TYR A 352 3.44 -3.31 0.78
N GLY A 353 3.86 -2.07 1.06
CA GLY A 353 4.10 -1.59 2.40
C GLY A 353 5.51 -1.88 2.93
N MET A 354 5.81 -1.27 4.07
CA MET A 354 7.15 -1.30 4.67
C MET A 354 7.56 -2.70 5.13
N GLU A 355 6.63 -3.48 5.68
CA GLU A 355 6.90 -4.83 6.14
C GLU A 355 7.34 -5.73 4.99
N ASN A 356 6.58 -5.74 3.90
CA ASN A 356 6.92 -6.49 2.70
C ASN A 356 8.25 -6.03 2.09
N ALA A 357 8.53 -4.72 2.09
CA ALA A 357 9.81 -4.19 1.60
C ALA A 357 11.01 -4.70 2.42
N ILE A 358 10.86 -4.85 3.75
CA ILE A 358 11.90 -5.39 4.63
C ILE A 358 12.10 -6.89 4.37
N ILE A 359 11.02 -7.66 4.27
CA ILE A 359 11.08 -9.10 3.99
C ILE A 359 11.74 -9.35 2.64
N GLU A 360 11.32 -8.62 1.62
CA GLU A 360 11.85 -8.73 0.26
C GLU A 360 13.33 -8.33 0.18
N GLY A 361 13.70 -7.23 0.82
CA GLY A 361 15.09 -6.80 0.89
C GLY A 361 16.01 -7.86 1.52
N LYS A 362 15.52 -8.56 2.56
CA LYS A 362 16.24 -9.68 3.16
C LYS A 362 16.37 -10.88 2.21
N ARG A 363 15.28 -11.26 1.53
CA ARG A 363 15.27 -12.34 0.54
C ARG A 363 16.32 -12.11 -0.54
N LEU A 364 16.29 -10.93 -1.16
CA LEU A 364 17.24 -10.56 -2.22
C LEU A 364 18.69 -10.57 -1.74
N ALA A 365 18.96 -10.07 -0.53
CA ALA A 365 20.30 -10.10 0.05
C ALA A 365 20.80 -11.52 0.29
N ASP A 366 19.97 -12.41 0.82
CA ASP A 366 20.30 -13.81 1.07
C ASP A 366 20.59 -14.56 -0.25
N GLU A 367 19.87 -14.27 -1.32
CA GLU A 367 20.08 -14.83 -2.65
C GLU A 367 21.39 -14.34 -3.28
N ALA A 368 21.66 -13.04 -3.22
CA ALA A 368 22.91 -12.49 -3.72
C ALA A 368 24.14 -13.05 -2.97
N ILE A 369 24.05 -13.19 -1.65
CA ILE A 369 25.12 -13.81 -0.85
C ILE A 369 25.36 -15.26 -1.25
N ARG A 370 24.31 -16.03 -1.51
CA ARG A 370 24.46 -17.42 -2.00
C ARG A 370 25.16 -17.46 -3.34
N TYR A 371 24.70 -16.67 -4.29
CA TYR A 371 25.30 -16.54 -5.61
C TYR A 371 26.79 -16.21 -5.53
N MET A 372 27.18 -15.18 -4.79
CA MET A 372 28.58 -14.77 -4.64
C MET A 372 29.45 -15.90 -4.05
N LYS A 373 28.96 -16.63 -3.05
CA LYS A 373 29.68 -17.78 -2.46
C LYS A 373 29.85 -18.93 -3.44
N GLU A 374 28.89 -19.18 -4.31
CA GLU A 374 28.99 -20.20 -5.35
C GLU A 374 30.06 -19.84 -6.41
N MET A 375 30.05 -18.56 -6.83
CA MET A 375 31.06 -18.06 -7.76
C MET A 375 32.48 -18.11 -7.17
N GLU A 376 32.67 -17.76 -5.90
CA GLU A 376 33.97 -17.89 -5.22
C GLU A 376 34.47 -19.32 -5.21
N LYS A 377 33.59 -20.30 -4.97
CA LYS A 377 33.98 -21.76 -5.00
C LYS A 377 34.38 -22.22 -6.38
N ASN A 378 33.64 -21.75 -7.42
CA ASN A 378 33.91 -22.12 -8.81
C ASN A 378 35.22 -21.51 -9.33
N ASN A 379 35.59 -20.33 -8.84
CA ASN A 379 36.80 -19.60 -9.22
C ASN A 379 38.02 -19.93 -8.33
N SER A 380 37.89 -20.77 -7.26
CA SER A 380 38.99 -21.21 -6.45
C SER A 380 39.74 -22.32 -7.19
N PRO A 381 41.04 -22.18 -7.47
CA PRO A 381 41.84 -23.25 -8.09
C PRO A 381 41.92 -24.44 -7.15
N ASN A 382 41.58 -25.65 -7.67
CA ASN A 382 41.81 -26.93 -7.02
C ASN A 382 43.30 -27.15 -6.70
#